data_34304d39bddcd340558bfc497001add5
#
_entry.id   34304d39bddcd340558bfc497001add5
#
_cell.length_a   1.000
_cell.length_b   1.000
_cell.length_c   1.000
_cell.angle_alpha   90.00
_cell.angle_beta   90.00
_cell.angle_gamma   90.00
#
_symmetry.space_group_name_H-M   'P 1'
#
loop_
_entity.id
_entity.type
_entity.pdbx_description
1 polymer ?
#
loop_
_entity_poly.entity_id
_entity_poly.type
_entity_poly.pdbx_seq_one_letter_code
_entity_poly.pdbx_strand_id
1 'polypeptide(L)'
;MGRFKIVIVVPAYNEEKTISNVLNDLKNYSEIILVDDNSTDKTSELAERDDVILIKNSKNLGYEKSLHVGLFRAIELNYDFVITFDADGQHVASDLKKFKNLIESGYDLILGNRSYVCRFSEKIGKKLFFKKWGIKDPFCGFKGYNLKKVKEFNFFERYKSVGTDLSLSFIKKGYKFINVDIKTSKRKGNSKFGNMILGNYKILKSIFLSYIFH
;
A
#
# COMPACT_ATOMS: atom_id res chain seq x y z
N MET A 1 1.14 25.39 2.47
CA MET A 1 2.05 24.23 2.43
C MET A 1 1.79 23.42 3.68
N GLY A 2 1.54 22.10 3.60
CA GLY A 2 1.33 21.26 4.78
C GLY A 2 2.58 21.18 5.66
N ARG A 3 2.41 20.86 6.93
CA ARG A 3 3.50 20.72 7.93
C ARG A 3 4.50 19.62 7.55
N PHE A 4 4.07 18.58 6.79
CA PHE A 4 4.84 17.40 6.45
C PHE A 4 5.05 17.25 4.95
N LYS A 5 6.25 16.79 4.56
CA LYS A 5 6.57 16.39 3.19
C LYS A 5 6.07 14.96 2.96
N ILE A 6 5.03 14.82 2.13
CA ILE A 6 4.33 13.56 1.89
C ILE A 6 4.58 13.11 0.45
N VAL A 7 4.78 11.80 0.22
CA VAL A 7 4.88 11.19 -1.11
C VAL A 7 3.93 10.01 -1.23
N ILE A 8 3.45 9.75 -2.45
CA ILE A 8 2.64 8.57 -2.77
C ILE A 8 3.54 7.53 -3.42
N VAL A 9 3.55 6.29 -2.90
CA VAL A 9 4.28 5.16 -3.49
C VAL A 9 3.29 4.23 -4.18
N VAL A 10 3.53 3.98 -5.47
CA VAL A 10 2.67 3.16 -6.33
C VAL A 10 3.48 1.99 -6.89
N PRO A 11 3.40 0.78 -6.32
CA PRO A 11 3.96 -0.42 -6.96
C PRO A 11 3.08 -0.84 -8.12
N ALA A 12 3.67 -1.08 -9.29
CA ALA A 12 2.96 -1.45 -10.52
C ALA A 12 3.60 -2.66 -11.21
N TYR A 13 2.78 -3.55 -11.75
CA TYR A 13 3.20 -4.65 -12.61
C TYR A 13 2.10 -4.97 -13.60
N ASN A 14 2.33 -4.76 -14.90
CA ASN A 14 1.37 -4.99 -15.97
C ASN A 14 0.01 -4.31 -15.69
N GLU A 15 0.03 -2.98 -15.55
CA GLU A 15 -1.12 -2.12 -15.27
C GLU A 15 -1.35 -1.07 -16.38
N GLU A 16 -0.96 -1.36 -17.65
CA GLU A 16 -1.12 -0.43 -18.79
C GLU A 16 -2.52 0.16 -18.93
N LYS A 17 -3.56 -0.60 -18.52
CA LYS A 17 -4.99 -0.19 -18.66
C LYS A 17 -5.41 0.83 -17.62
N THR A 18 -4.68 0.98 -16.53
CA THR A 18 -5.12 1.77 -15.35
C THR A 18 -4.12 2.84 -14.98
N ILE A 19 -2.83 2.61 -15.21
CA ILE A 19 -1.75 3.43 -14.66
C ILE A 19 -1.83 4.90 -15.05
N SER A 20 -2.14 5.24 -16.31
CA SER A 20 -2.25 6.64 -16.75
C SER A 20 -3.35 7.39 -15.99
N ASN A 21 -4.51 6.76 -15.79
CA ASN A 21 -5.62 7.36 -15.03
C ASN A 21 -5.24 7.51 -13.56
N VAL A 22 -4.63 6.48 -12.96
CA VAL A 22 -4.18 6.53 -11.56
C VAL A 22 -3.19 7.68 -11.35
N LEU A 23 -2.18 7.81 -12.20
CA LEU A 23 -1.20 8.89 -12.09
C LEU A 23 -1.84 10.29 -12.27
N ASN A 24 -2.76 10.44 -13.23
CA ASN A 24 -3.48 11.68 -13.43
C ASN A 24 -4.33 12.07 -12.22
N ASP A 25 -4.94 11.10 -11.55
CA ASP A 25 -5.73 11.35 -10.35
C ASP A 25 -4.84 11.72 -9.15
N LEU A 26 -3.65 11.10 -9.03
CA LEU A 26 -2.75 11.27 -7.89
C LEU A 26 -1.92 12.56 -7.91
N LYS A 27 -1.50 13.03 -9.09
CA LYS A 27 -0.59 14.20 -9.25
C LYS A 27 -1.07 15.47 -8.55
N ASN A 28 -2.39 15.63 -8.39
CA ASN A 28 -2.98 16.80 -7.73
C ASN A 28 -2.93 16.73 -6.20
N TYR A 29 -2.49 15.59 -5.64
CA TYR A 29 -2.44 15.38 -4.19
C TYR A 29 -1.02 15.42 -3.63
N SER A 30 -0.05 14.80 -4.30
CA SER A 30 1.34 14.75 -3.82
C SER A 30 2.27 14.29 -4.93
N GLU A 31 3.59 14.41 -4.71
CA GLU A 31 4.61 13.78 -5.55
C GLU A 31 4.43 12.26 -5.54
N ILE A 32 4.81 11.61 -6.64
CA ILE A 32 4.59 10.19 -6.87
C ILE A 32 5.93 9.49 -7.09
N ILE A 33 6.17 8.41 -6.35
CA ILE A 33 7.20 7.42 -6.66
C ILE A 33 6.47 6.18 -7.20
N LEU A 34 6.67 5.89 -8.48
CA LEU A 34 6.18 4.65 -9.08
C LEU A 34 7.30 3.64 -9.15
N VAL A 35 7.04 2.43 -8.66
CA VAL A 35 7.97 1.30 -8.79
C VAL A 35 7.40 0.29 -9.77
N ASP A 36 7.95 0.28 -10.98
CA ASP A 36 7.62 -0.73 -12.00
C ASP A 36 8.37 -2.03 -11.72
N ASP A 37 7.61 -3.07 -11.40
CA ASP A 37 8.14 -4.38 -11.03
C ASP A 37 8.49 -5.25 -12.26
N ASN A 38 9.22 -4.65 -13.22
CA ASN A 38 9.62 -5.28 -14.47
C ASN A 38 8.40 -5.68 -15.33
N SER A 39 7.52 -4.72 -15.60
CA SER A 39 6.36 -4.93 -16.49
C SER A 39 6.78 -5.31 -17.90
N THR A 40 5.96 -6.14 -18.54
CA THR A 40 6.13 -6.59 -19.93
C THR A 40 5.17 -5.93 -20.91
N ASP A 41 4.25 -5.12 -20.39
CA ASP A 41 3.30 -4.29 -21.12
C ASP A 41 3.78 -2.81 -21.16
N LYS A 42 2.91 -1.90 -21.56
CA LYS A 42 3.23 -0.47 -21.64
C LYS A 42 3.23 0.28 -20.30
N THR A 43 3.15 -0.42 -19.17
CA THR A 43 3.09 0.23 -17.83
C THR A 43 4.26 1.19 -17.60
N SER A 44 5.48 0.73 -17.89
CA SER A 44 6.70 1.53 -17.69
C SER A 44 6.74 2.75 -18.60
N GLU A 45 6.39 2.60 -19.88
CA GLU A 45 6.32 3.68 -20.87
C GLU A 45 5.32 4.76 -20.45
N LEU A 46 4.12 4.35 -20.02
CA LEU A 46 3.06 5.24 -19.58
C LEU A 46 3.36 5.95 -18.25
N ALA A 47 4.29 5.42 -17.47
CA ALA A 47 4.73 5.99 -16.20
C ALA A 47 5.96 6.92 -16.35
N GLU A 48 6.60 6.97 -17.54
CA GLU A 48 7.74 7.83 -17.83
C GLU A 48 7.27 9.28 -18.08
N ARG A 49 7.16 10.04 -17.00
CA ARG A 49 6.57 11.38 -16.96
C ARG A 49 7.40 12.28 -16.01
N ASP A 50 7.43 13.57 -16.29
CA ASP A 50 8.18 14.57 -15.48
C ASP A 50 7.62 14.72 -14.05
N ASP A 51 6.33 14.39 -13.85
CA ASP A 51 5.65 14.47 -12.55
C ASP A 51 5.72 13.18 -11.75
N VAL A 52 6.52 12.19 -12.17
CA VAL A 52 6.66 10.86 -11.55
C VAL A 52 8.13 10.49 -11.37
N ILE A 53 8.50 10.11 -10.17
CA ILE A 53 9.80 9.47 -9.89
C ILE A 53 9.65 7.99 -10.22
N LEU A 54 10.07 7.59 -11.43
CA LEU A 54 9.98 6.21 -11.90
C LEU A 54 11.19 5.40 -11.47
N ILE A 55 10.96 4.24 -10.85
CA ILE A 55 11.98 3.23 -10.53
C ILE A 55 11.60 1.94 -11.26
N LYS A 56 12.53 1.37 -12.02
CA LYS A 56 12.33 0.11 -12.75
C LYS A 56 13.14 -1.00 -12.08
N ASN A 57 12.48 -2.05 -11.60
CA ASN A 57 13.16 -3.24 -11.09
C ASN A 57 13.77 -4.04 -12.26
N SER A 58 14.94 -4.61 -12.07
CA SER A 58 15.62 -5.44 -13.10
C SER A 58 14.94 -6.80 -13.34
N LYS A 59 14.07 -7.22 -12.44
CA LYS A 59 13.24 -8.45 -12.51
C LYS A 59 11.99 -8.28 -11.68
N ASN A 60 10.98 -9.12 -11.91
CA ASN A 60 9.79 -9.14 -11.04
C ASN A 60 10.15 -9.63 -9.64
N LEU A 61 10.06 -8.73 -8.66
CA LEU A 61 10.37 -8.95 -7.24
C LEU A 61 9.12 -9.27 -6.42
N GLY A 62 7.94 -8.93 -6.93
CA GLY A 62 6.64 -8.99 -6.27
C GLY A 62 6.29 -7.69 -5.53
N TYR A 63 4.99 -7.57 -5.23
CA TYR A 63 4.37 -6.36 -4.68
C TYR A 63 5.12 -5.80 -3.45
N GLU A 64 5.40 -6.65 -2.47
CA GLU A 64 5.98 -6.23 -1.19
C GLU A 64 7.40 -5.68 -1.36
N LYS A 65 8.20 -6.30 -2.23
CA LYS A 65 9.57 -5.83 -2.48
C LYS A 65 9.56 -4.52 -3.29
N SER A 66 8.66 -4.38 -4.24
CA SER A 66 8.48 -3.13 -4.98
C SER A 66 8.00 -2.01 -4.06
N LEU A 67 7.10 -2.31 -3.13
CA LEU A 67 6.72 -1.37 -2.08
C LEU A 67 7.92 -0.95 -1.22
N HIS A 68 8.75 -1.90 -0.81
CA HIS A 68 9.99 -1.68 -0.07
C HIS A 68 10.94 -0.73 -0.82
N VAL A 69 11.17 -0.97 -2.11
CA VAL A 69 12.01 -0.09 -2.96
C VAL A 69 11.46 1.34 -2.94
N GLY A 70 10.15 1.51 -3.10
CA GLY A 70 9.51 2.82 -3.06
C GLY A 70 9.62 3.52 -1.71
N LEU A 71 9.45 2.78 -0.60
CA LEU A 71 9.62 3.33 0.75
C LEU A 71 11.06 3.78 1.01
N PHE A 72 12.06 2.97 0.61
CA PHE A 72 13.47 3.35 0.72
C PHE A 72 13.76 4.62 -0.07
N ARG A 73 13.27 4.71 -1.30
CA ARG A 73 13.45 5.91 -2.11
C ARG A 73 12.82 7.15 -1.46
N ALA A 74 11.65 7.00 -0.86
CA ALA A 74 11.02 8.08 -0.11
C ALA A 74 11.87 8.52 1.10
N ILE A 75 12.51 7.57 1.78
CA ILE A 75 13.43 7.86 2.89
C ILE A 75 14.69 8.60 2.41
N GLU A 76 15.30 8.18 1.31
CA GLU A 76 16.48 8.83 0.71
C GLU A 76 16.18 10.28 0.29
N LEU A 77 14.98 10.52 -0.24
CA LEU A 77 14.50 11.83 -0.66
C LEU A 77 14.00 12.72 0.52
N ASN A 78 14.16 12.23 1.76
CA ASN A 78 13.79 12.94 2.99
C ASN A 78 12.32 13.36 3.04
N TYR A 79 11.41 12.48 2.63
CA TYR A 79 9.98 12.62 2.93
C TYR A 79 9.70 12.27 4.40
N ASP A 80 8.68 12.92 4.99
CA ASP A 80 8.24 12.66 6.36
C ASP A 80 7.26 11.49 6.42
N PHE A 81 6.38 11.42 5.42
CA PHE A 81 5.34 10.39 5.31
C PHE A 81 5.29 9.81 3.91
N VAL A 82 4.92 8.54 3.85
CA VAL A 82 4.54 7.85 2.62
C VAL A 82 3.07 7.42 2.71
N ILE A 83 2.36 7.54 1.59
CA ILE A 83 1.05 6.92 1.42
C ILE A 83 1.18 5.90 0.29
N THR A 84 0.90 4.63 0.57
CA THR A 84 0.90 3.56 -0.44
C THR A 84 -0.42 3.55 -1.19
N PHE A 85 -0.39 3.30 -2.49
CA PHE A 85 -1.57 3.33 -3.35
C PHE A 85 -1.46 2.28 -4.46
N ASP A 86 -2.51 1.50 -4.70
CA ASP A 86 -2.49 0.44 -5.71
C ASP A 86 -2.68 0.99 -7.13
N ALA A 87 -1.93 0.44 -8.10
CA ALA A 87 -1.95 0.86 -9.51
C ALA A 87 -3.18 0.37 -10.30
N ASP A 88 -4.04 -0.47 -9.72
CA ASP A 88 -5.16 -1.15 -10.41
C ASP A 88 -6.44 -0.33 -10.55
N GLY A 89 -6.41 0.92 -10.08
CA GLY A 89 -7.53 1.86 -10.17
C GLY A 89 -8.72 1.54 -9.26
N GLN A 90 -8.56 0.67 -8.26
CA GLN A 90 -9.63 0.37 -7.31
C GLN A 90 -9.79 1.43 -6.23
N HIS A 91 -8.72 2.10 -5.84
CA HIS A 91 -8.76 3.17 -4.84
C HIS A 91 -9.17 4.51 -5.45
N VAL A 92 -9.88 5.31 -4.69
CA VAL A 92 -10.33 6.64 -5.11
C VAL A 92 -9.38 7.70 -4.54
N ALA A 93 -8.70 8.44 -5.43
CA ALA A 93 -7.66 9.40 -5.05
C ALA A 93 -8.16 10.51 -4.09
N SER A 94 -9.47 10.87 -4.13
CA SER A 94 -10.01 11.88 -3.20
C SER A 94 -9.90 11.49 -1.72
N ASP A 95 -9.78 10.19 -1.40
CA ASP A 95 -9.59 9.73 -0.03
C ASP A 95 -8.19 10.08 0.53
N LEU A 96 -7.21 10.44 -0.32
CA LEU A 96 -5.92 11.00 0.09
C LEU A 96 -6.05 12.22 1.00
N LYS A 97 -7.10 13.03 0.82
CA LYS A 97 -7.39 14.17 1.72
C LYS A 97 -7.60 13.72 3.16
N LYS A 98 -8.28 12.58 3.37
CA LYS A 98 -8.48 12.01 4.71
C LYS A 98 -7.15 11.60 5.33
N PHE A 99 -6.27 10.94 4.55
CA PHE A 99 -4.95 10.55 5.01
C PHE A 99 -4.10 11.75 5.41
N LYS A 100 -4.05 12.81 4.58
CA LYS A 100 -3.32 14.04 4.89
C LYS A 100 -3.81 14.70 6.17
N ASN A 101 -5.12 14.82 6.37
CA ASN A 101 -5.70 15.38 7.58
C ASN A 101 -5.33 14.54 8.83
N LEU A 102 -5.30 13.22 8.71
CA LEU A 102 -4.91 12.32 9.82
C LEU A 102 -3.41 12.40 10.13
N ILE A 103 -2.56 12.56 9.11
CA ILE A 103 -1.12 12.86 9.30
C ILE A 103 -0.95 14.17 10.09
N GLU A 104 -1.62 15.24 9.68
CA GLU A 104 -1.57 16.53 10.38
C GLU A 104 -2.12 16.43 11.84
N SER A 105 -3.05 15.50 12.09
CA SER A 105 -3.58 15.18 13.42
C SER A 105 -2.64 14.31 14.27
N GLY A 106 -1.45 13.98 13.76
CA GLY A 106 -0.39 13.30 14.51
C GLY A 106 -0.55 11.79 14.60
N TYR A 107 -1.20 11.13 13.63
CA TYR A 107 -1.17 9.67 13.50
C TYR A 107 0.10 9.22 12.77
N ASP A 108 0.75 8.17 13.28
CA ASP A 108 1.96 7.59 12.70
C ASP A 108 1.64 6.52 11.65
N LEU A 109 0.49 5.85 11.81
CA LEU A 109 0.02 4.79 10.91
C LEU A 109 -1.46 5.01 10.59
N ILE A 110 -1.79 5.03 9.30
CA ILE A 110 -3.16 5.18 8.81
C ILE A 110 -3.48 3.97 7.93
N LEU A 111 -4.53 3.25 8.28
CA LEU A 111 -4.92 2.01 7.62
C LEU A 111 -6.24 2.19 6.88
N GLY A 112 -6.23 2.07 5.56
CA GLY A 112 -7.44 2.06 4.76
C GLY A 112 -8.32 0.84 5.08
N ASN A 113 -9.62 1.07 5.18
CA ASN A 113 -10.61 0.02 5.35
C ASN A 113 -11.59 0.03 4.18
N ARG A 114 -11.52 -0.99 3.33
CA ARG A 114 -12.43 -1.16 2.19
C ARG A 114 -13.81 -1.60 2.68
N SER A 115 -14.84 -0.97 2.16
CA SER A 115 -16.24 -1.35 2.46
C SER A 115 -16.60 -2.74 1.95
N TYR A 116 -15.96 -3.18 0.86
CA TYR A 116 -16.20 -4.47 0.24
C TYR A 116 -14.90 -5.25 -0.01
N VAL A 117 -14.91 -6.55 0.29
CA VAL A 117 -13.84 -7.51 -0.02
C VAL A 117 -14.43 -8.74 -0.68
N CYS A 118 -13.80 -9.19 -1.78
CA CYS A 118 -14.32 -10.28 -2.60
C CYS A 118 -14.05 -11.67 -2.00
N ARG A 119 -12.91 -11.84 -1.30
CA ARG A 119 -12.41 -13.16 -0.90
C ARG A 119 -12.86 -13.54 0.51
N PHE A 120 -13.26 -14.79 0.67
CA PHE A 120 -13.63 -15.36 1.98
C PHE A 120 -12.46 -15.29 2.99
N SER A 121 -11.24 -15.59 2.55
CA SER A 121 -10.03 -15.49 3.38
C SER A 121 -9.78 -14.06 3.89
N GLU A 122 -10.07 -13.02 3.09
CA GLU A 122 -9.97 -11.63 3.52
C GLU A 122 -10.99 -11.31 4.63
N LYS A 123 -12.20 -11.84 4.54
CA LYS A 123 -13.24 -11.67 5.58
C LYS A 123 -12.81 -12.29 6.91
N ILE A 124 -12.22 -13.50 6.87
CA ILE A 124 -11.64 -14.15 8.05
C ILE A 124 -10.52 -13.29 8.62
N GLY A 125 -9.59 -12.86 7.77
CA GLY A 125 -8.47 -11.99 8.17
C GLY A 125 -8.94 -10.70 8.84
N LYS A 126 -9.90 -9.99 8.23
CA LYS A 126 -10.49 -8.78 8.84
C LYS A 126 -11.00 -9.04 10.26
N LYS A 127 -11.75 -10.12 10.47
CA LYS A 127 -12.31 -10.48 11.79
C LYS A 127 -11.21 -10.79 12.82
N LEU A 128 -10.21 -11.60 12.44
CA LEU A 128 -9.13 -12.02 13.32
C LEU A 128 -8.23 -10.84 13.71
N PHE A 129 -7.81 -10.03 12.72
CA PHE A 129 -6.93 -8.88 12.94
C PHE A 129 -7.62 -7.77 13.72
N PHE A 130 -8.92 -7.56 13.49
CA PHE A 130 -9.69 -6.61 14.28
C PHE A 130 -9.76 -7.03 15.76
N LYS A 131 -10.04 -8.31 16.02
CA LYS A 131 -10.14 -8.84 17.39
C LYS A 131 -8.82 -8.74 18.16
N LYS A 132 -7.68 -9.01 17.51
CA LYS A 132 -6.38 -9.08 18.18
C LYS A 132 -5.65 -7.73 18.22
N TRP A 133 -5.74 -6.92 17.16
CA TRP A 133 -4.94 -5.69 17.00
C TRP A 133 -5.74 -4.44 16.64
N GLY A 134 -7.05 -4.53 16.49
CA GLY A 134 -7.89 -3.41 16.09
C GLY A 134 -7.78 -3.02 14.60
N ILE A 135 -7.14 -3.85 13.75
CA ILE A 135 -6.99 -3.58 12.32
C ILE A 135 -8.24 -4.05 11.57
N LYS A 136 -8.96 -3.12 10.95
CA LYS A 136 -10.21 -3.44 10.22
C LYS A 136 -9.96 -4.12 8.87
N ASP A 137 -8.92 -3.75 8.11
CA ASP A 137 -8.58 -4.34 6.81
C ASP A 137 -7.06 -4.48 6.64
N PRO A 138 -6.49 -5.60 7.07
CA PRO A 138 -5.04 -5.82 7.02
C PRO A 138 -4.49 -5.86 5.58
N PHE A 139 -5.31 -6.27 4.61
CA PHE A 139 -4.89 -6.48 3.21
C PHE A 139 -5.18 -5.32 2.28
N CYS A 140 -5.62 -4.19 2.80
CA CYS A 140 -5.75 -2.98 2.00
C CYS A 140 -4.36 -2.42 1.67
N GLY A 141 -4.10 -2.14 0.38
CA GLY A 141 -2.84 -1.53 -0.07
C GLY A 141 -2.75 -0.03 0.21
N PHE A 142 -3.87 0.63 0.54
CA PHE A 142 -3.92 2.06 0.83
C PHE A 142 -3.61 2.32 2.30
N LYS A 143 -2.35 2.65 2.60
CA LYS A 143 -1.84 2.87 3.97
C LYS A 143 -0.95 4.10 4.02
N GLY A 144 -0.90 4.76 5.18
CA GLY A 144 -0.01 5.88 5.45
C GLY A 144 0.97 5.54 6.57
N TYR A 145 2.27 5.85 6.37
CA TYR A 145 3.33 5.54 7.33
C TYR A 145 4.21 6.75 7.59
N ASN A 146 4.51 7.01 8.85
CA ASN A 146 5.54 7.94 9.29
C ASN A 146 6.91 7.35 9.01
N LEU A 147 7.66 7.93 8.06
CA LEU A 147 8.95 7.39 7.60
C LEU A 147 10.04 7.47 8.67
N LYS A 148 9.98 8.43 9.61
CA LYS A 148 10.88 8.48 10.75
C LYS A 148 10.73 7.22 11.62
N LYS A 149 9.48 6.73 11.77
CA LYS A 149 9.18 5.50 12.51
C LYS A 149 9.53 4.24 11.71
N VAL A 150 9.34 4.28 10.39
CA VAL A 150 9.74 3.18 9.49
C VAL A 150 11.24 2.87 9.62
N LYS A 151 12.09 3.91 9.72
CA LYS A 151 13.55 3.74 9.86
C LYS A 151 13.97 2.96 11.11
N GLU A 152 13.11 2.85 12.12
CA GLU A 152 13.39 2.08 13.33
C GLU A 152 13.27 0.56 13.14
N PHE A 153 12.77 0.11 11.97
CA PHE A 153 12.61 -1.30 11.64
C PHE A 153 13.64 -1.73 10.59
N ASN A 154 14.26 -2.90 10.83
CA ASN A 154 15.24 -3.47 9.89
C ASN A 154 14.61 -4.27 8.74
N PHE A 155 13.28 -4.31 8.67
CA PHE A 155 12.52 -5.02 7.65
C PHE A 155 11.19 -4.29 7.38
N PHE A 156 10.59 -4.53 6.20
CA PHE A 156 9.30 -3.97 5.83
C PHE A 156 8.21 -5.03 5.75
N GLU A 157 8.52 -6.19 5.21
CA GLU A 157 7.53 -7.23 4.97
C GLU A 157 8.19 -8.61 4.92
N ARG A 158 7.83 -9.47 5.86
CA ARG A 158 8.38 -10.85 5.97
C ARG A 158 7.45 -11.90 5.37
N TYR A 159 6.14 -11.63 5.34
CA TYR A 159 5.12 -12.68 5.12
C TYR A 159 4.24 -12.45 3.89
N LYS A 160 4.60 -11.55 2.98
CA LYS A 160 3.83 -11.20 1.76
C LYS A 160 2.38 -10.84 2.08
N SER A 161 2.20 -9.92 3.01
CA SER A 161 0.90 -9.54 3.58
C SER A 161 0.45 -8.11 3.29
N VAL A 162 0.91 -7.54 2.17
CA VAL A 162 0.50 -6.19 1.70
C VAL A 162 0.79 -5.11 2.76
N GLY A 163 2.02 -5.11 3.31
CA GLY A 163 2.44 -4.17 4.35
C GLY A 163 1.79 -4.39 5.72
N THR A 164 1.15 -5.54 5.95
CA THR A 164 0.52 -5.87 7.25
C THR A 164 1.56 -6.10 8.33
N ASP A 165 2.68 -6.75 8.01
CA ASP A 165 3.78 -7.02 8.94
C ASP A 165 4.37 -5.71 9.49
N LEU A 166 4.61 -4.73 8.61
CA LEU A 166 5.04 -3.39 9.01
C LEU A 166 3.98 -2.71 9.89
N SER A 167 2.71 -2.78 9.53
CA SER A 167 1.61 -2.21 10.32
C SER A 167 1.53 -2.82 11.73
N LEU A 168 1.69 -4.13 11.85
CA LEU A 168 1.74 -4.82 13.15
C LEU A 168 2.94 -4.39 13.98
N SER A 169 4.09 -4.17 13.35
CA SER A 169 5.29 -3.66 14.02
C SER A 169 5.09 -2.26 14.60
N PHE A 170 4.37 -1.38 13.88
CA PHE A 170 3.95 -0.06 14.40
C PHE A 170 3.07 -0.20 15.64
N ILE A 171 2.05 -1.07 15.56
CA ILE A 171 1.11 -1.27 16.68
C ILE A 171 1.80 -1.85 17.90
N LYS A 172 2.69 -2.82 17.72
CA LYS A 172 3.49 -3.41 18.83
C LYS A 172 4.41 -2.39 19.51
N LYS A 173 4.93 -1.43 18.76
CA LYS A 173 5.73 -0.31 19.28
C LYS A 173 4.88 0.75 19.99
N GLY A 174 3.55 0.63 19.94
CA GLY A 174 2.63 1.60 20.58
C GLY A 174 2.48 2.90 19.78
N TYR A 175 2.82 2.93 18.49
CA TYR A 175 2.63 4.11 17.68
C TYR A 175 1.15 4.38 17.41
N LYS A 176 0.81 5.67 17.30
CA LYS A 176 -0.57 6.11 17.15
C LYS A 176 -1.11 5.72 15.78
N PHE A 177 -2.12 4.84 15.73
CA PHE A 177 -2.72 4.40 14.48
C PHE A 177 -4.23 4.61 14.43
N ILE A 178 -4.77 4.62 13.20
CA ILE A 178 -6.20 4.74 12.94
C ILE A 178 -6.60 3.95 11.69
N ASN A 179 -7.82 3.39 11.70
CA ASN A 179 -8.47 2.87 10.50
C ASN A 179 -9.34 3.97 9.87
N VAL A 180 -9.28 4.13 8.55
CA VAL A 180 -10.08 5.10 7.80
C VAL A 180 -10.87 4.40 6.71
N ASP A 181 -12.19 4.62 6.68
CA ASP A 181 -13.03 4.05 5.64
C ASP A 181 -12.77 4.74 4.30
N ILE A 182 -12.41 3.92 3.29
CA ILE A 182 -12.09 4.34 1.94
C ILE A 182 -13.11 3.85 0.94
N LYS A 183 -13.29 4.62 -0.12
CA LYS A 183 -14.11 4.23 -1.27
C LYS A 183 -13.31 3.33 -2.19
N THR A 184 -13.96 2.30 -2.74
CA THR A 184 -13.37 1.42 -3.74
C THR A 184 -14.27 1.32 -4.96
N SER A 185 -13.66 1.34 -6.14
CA SER A 185 -14.31 1.06 -7.42
C SER A 185 -14.14 -0.41 -7.82
N LYS A 186 -14.92 -0.87 -8.80
CA LYS A 186 -14.72 -2.21 -9.37
C LYS A 186 -13.39 -2.26 -10.12
N ARG A 187 -12.64 -3.32 -9.94
CA ARG A 187 -11.37 -3.56 -10.63
C ARG A 187 -11.58 -3.66 -12.15
N LYS A 188 -10.76 -2.98 -12.93
CA LYS A 188 -10.80 -3.00 -14.40
C LYS A 188 -9.90 -4.09 -15.03
N GLY A 189 -9.42 -5.07 -14.28
CA GLY A 189 -8.50 -6.10 -14.76
C GLY A 189 -8.58 -7.41 -13.98
N ASN A 190 -7.77 -8.40 -14.38
CA ASN A 190 -7.70 -9.70 -13.72
C ASN A 190 -6.97 -9.62 -12.37
N SER A 191 -7.41 -10.43 -11.39
CA SER A 191 -6.76 -10.48 -10.08
C SER A 191 -5.36 -11.10 -10.17
N LYS A 192 -4.33 -10.41 -9.71
CA LYS A 192 -2.93 -10.89 -9.68
C LYS A 192 -2.67 -11.97 -8.61
N PHE A 193 -3.60 -12.19 -7.67
CA PHE A 193 -3.52 -13.29 -6.71
C PHE A 193 -3.81 -14.67 -7.31
N GLY A 194 -3.98 -14.77 -8.65
CA GLY A 194 -4.30 -16.01 -9.35
C GLY A 194 -5.75 -16.47 -9.14
N ASN A 195 -6.02 -17.76 -9.41
CA ASN A 195 -7.33 -18.36 -9.23
C ASN A 195 -7.83 -18.17 -7.78
N MET A 196 -9.15 -18.15 -7.61
CA MET A 196 -9.78 -17.89 -6.29
C MET A 196 -9.23 -18.82 -5.19
N ILE A 197 -8.97 -20.10 -5.50
CA ILE A 197 -8.45 -21.12 -4.57
C ILE A 197 -7.01 -20.78 -4.13
N LEU A 198 -6.09 -20.58 -5.09
CA LEU A 198 -4.68 -20.25 -4.80
C LEU A 198 -4.54 -18.91 -4.08
N GLY A 199 -5.36 -17.93 -4.45
CA GLY A 199 -5.38 -16.64 -3.78
C GLY A 199 -5.84 -16.73 -2.33
N ASN A 200 -6.91 -17.49 -2.05
CA ASN A 200 -7.37 -17.74 -0.67
C ASN A 200 -6.31 -18.47 0.15
N TYR A 201 -5.63 -19.48 -0.40
CA TYR A 201 -4.55 -20.19 0.28
C TYR A 201 -3.38 -19.25 0.65
N LYS A 202 -2.92 -18.42 -0.28
CA LYS A 202 -1.84 -17.45 -0.02
C LYS A 202 -2.21 -16.48 1.10
N ILE A 203 -3.44 -15.97 1.09
CA ILE A 203 -3.94 -15.05 2.11
C ILE A 203 -4.05 -15.76 3.47
N LEU A 204 -4.61 -16.97 3.53
CA LEU A 204 -4.71 -17.75 4.78
C LEU A 204 -3.33 -18.07 5.35
N LYS A 205 -2.36 -18.43 4.51
CA LYS A 205 -0.96 -18.64 4.93
C LYS A 205 -0.37 -17.36 5.52
N SER A 206 -0.58 -16.22 4.87
CA SER A 206 -0.11 -14.93 5.36
C SER A 206 -0.77 -14.54 6.70
N ILE A 207 -2.09 -14.77 6.84
CA ILE A 207 -2.81 -14.58 8.11
C ILE A 207 -2.18 -15.42 9.21
N PHE A 208 -1.99 -16.71 8.98
CA PHE A 208 -1.43 -17.65 9.94
C PHE A 208 -0.03 -17.22 10.40
N LEU A 209 0.87 -16.93 9.45
CA LEU A 209 2.22 -16.49 9.76
C LEU A 209 2.21 -15.18 10.55
N SER A 210 1.46 -14.18 10.10
CA SER A 210 1.36 -12.90 10.82
C SER A 210 0.77 -13.08 12.21
N TYR A 211 -0.18 -14.01 12.39
CA TYR A 211 -0.85 -14.24 13.67
C TYR A 211 0.03 -14.94 14.71
N ILE A 212 0.93 -15.82 14.26
CA ILE A 212 1.86 -16.55 15.15
C ILE A 212 3.06 -15.68 15.54
N PHE A 213 3.62 -14.94 14.58
CA PHE A 213 4.87 -14.22 14.81
C PHE A 213 4.69 -12.79 15.35
N HIS A 214 3.45 -12.31 15.45
CA HIS A 214 3.07 -11.07 16.09
C HIS A 214 2.06 -11.27 17.21
#